data_6e5356daf8915f9a394b29f45c0d43c2
#
_entry.id   6e5356daf8915f9a394b29f45c0d43c2
#
_cell.length_a   1.000
_cell.length_b   1.000
_cell.length_c   1.000
_cell.angle_alpha   90.00
_cell.angle_beta   90.00
_cell.angle_gamma   90.00
#
_symmetry.space_group_name_H-M   'P 1'
#
loop_
_entity.id
_entity.type
_entity.pdbx_description
1 polymer ?
#
loop_
_entity_poly.entity_id
_entity_poly.type
_entity_poly.pdbx_seq_one_letter_code
_entity_poly.pdbx_strand_id
1 'polypeptide(L)'
;YIEELGVEKISKHDNILGDFDNSKIIVCTYPETTFLEAMHSGVPTILLYKRDCWETATEFNDLIKALEDVNILFSDPVVASNHINTIWDNPNYWWSLPEVVNAREEFFDQCGRVDDNWLDQWSDFFKEQLIN
;
A
#
# COMPACT_ATOMS: atom_id res chain seq x y z
N TYR A 1 -26.51 2.22 6.91
CA TYR A 1 -25.15 2.79 7.06
C TYR A 1 -24.38 2.77 5.72
N ILE A 2 -24.30 1.62 5.04
CA ILE A 2 -23.61 1.49 3.73
C ILE A 2 -24.34 2.28 2.64
N GLU A 3 -25.67 2.23 2.62
CA GLU A 3 -26.52 3.01 1.70
C GLU A 3 -26.36 4.53 1.92
N GLU A 4 -26.18 4.96 3.18
CA GLU A 4 -25.95 6.36 3.54
C GLU A 4 -24.60 6.90 3.04
N LEU A 5 -23.58 6.01 2.91
CA LEU A 5 -22.26 6.35 2.40
C LEU A 5 -22.19 6.41 0.87
N GLY A 6 -23.27 6.12 0.16
CA GLY A 6 -23.30 6.10 -1.29
C GLY A 6 -22.44 5.01 -1.92
N VAL A 7 -22.18 3.92 -1.18
CA VAL A 7 -21.45 2.77 -1.69
C VAL A 7 -22.33 2.01 -2.67
N GLU A 8 -21.98 2.03 -3.93
CA GLU A 8 -22.76 1.40 -4.99
C GLU A 8 -22.65 -0.13 -4.98
N LYS A 9 -21.52 -0.65 -4.53
CA LYS A 9 -21.23 -2.08 -4.59
C LYS A 9 -20.34 -2.53 -3.45
N ILE A 10 -20.73 -3.63 -2.81
CA ILE A 10 -19.87 -4.39 -1.91
C ILE A 10 -19.38 -5.60 -2.68
N SER A 11 -18.07 -5.82 -2.68
CA SER A 11 -17.51 -7.04 -3.25
C SER A 11 -18.05 -8.27 -2.51
N LYS A 12 -18.30 -9.31 -3.28
CA LYS A 12 -18.67 -10.65 -2.79
C LYS A 12 -17.65 -11.70 -3.24
N HIS A 13 -16.50 -11.25 -3.73
CA HIS A 13 -15.44 -12.15 -4.14
C HIS A 13 -14.77 -12.77 -2.92
N ASP A 14 -14.46 -14.05 -3.00
CA ASP A 14 -13.71 -14.78 -1.96
C ASP A 14 -12.22 -14.36 -1.96
N ASN A 15 -11.76 -13.69 -3.02
CA ASN A 15 -10.38 -13.23 -3.20
C ASN A 15 -10.35 -11.75 -3.60
N ILE A 16 -9.70 -10.94 -2.77
CA ILE A 16 -9.54 -9.50 -2.97
C ILE A 16 -8.73 -9.14 -4.23
N LEU A 17 -7.84 -10.02 -4.71
CA LEU A 17 -7.02 -9.75 -5.89
C LEU A 17 -7.87 -9.52 -7.14
N GLY A 18 -8.99 -10.22 -7.27
CA GLY A 18 -9.95 -9.99 -8.37
C GLY A 18 -10.61 -8.60 -8.31
N ASP A 19 -10.73 -8.03 -7.12
CA ASP A 19 -11.23 -6.66 -6.95
C ASP A 19 -10.14 -5.64 -7.31
N PHE A 20 -8.88 -5.91 -6.97
CA PHE A 20 -7.76 -5.04 -7.33
C PHE A 20 -7.64 -4.89 -8.85
N ASP A 21 -7.67 -6.00 -9.60
CA ASP A 21 -7.56 -6.00 -11.07
C ASP A 21 -8.66 -5.16 -11.75
N ASN A 22 -9.81 -5.03 -11.11
CA ASN A 22 -10.95 -4.26 -11.61
C ASN A 22 -11.03 -2.83 -11.03
N SER A 23 -10.07 -2.43 -10.22
CA SER A 23 -10.04 -1.12 -9.57
C SER A 23 -9.22 -0.12 -10.35
N LYS A 24 -9.69 1.12 -10.41
CA LYS A 24 -8.94 2.24 -10.99
C LYS A 24 -7.94 2.84 -9.99
N ILE A 25 -8.34 2.88 -8.74
CA ILE A 25 -7.55 3.32 -7.58
C ILE A 25 -7.99 2.45 -6.40
N ILE A 26 -7.04 2.01 -5.58
CA ILE A 26 -7.31 1.31 -4.33
C ILE A 26 -7.06 2.28 -3.17
N VAL A 27 -7.97 2.30 -2.19
CA VAL A 27 -7.79 3.07 -0.96
C VAL A 27 -7.80 2.12 0.23
N CYS A 28 -6.66 1.98 0.88
CA CYS A 28 -6.52 1.23 2.12
C CYS A 28 -6.64 2.16 3.33
N THR A 29 -7.26 1.69 4.41
CA THR A 29 -7.52 2.53 5.61
C THR A 29 -6.65 2.18 6.81
N TYR A 30 -5.71 1.24 6.64
CA TYR A 30 -4.70 0.89 7.65
C TYR A 30 -3.50 0.19 6.99
N PRO A 31 -2.29 0.31 7.59
CA PRO A 31 -1.03 -0.16 7.01
C PRO A 31 -0.76 -1.64 7.32
N GLU A 32 -1.57 -2.54 6.80
CA GLU A 32 -1.41 -3.99 6.97
C GLU A 32 -1.21 -4.70 5.63
N THR A 33 -1.30 -6.03 5.65
CA THR A 33 -1.06 -6.93 4.51
C THR A 33 -1.81 -6.49 3.26
N THR A 34 -3.06 -6.07 3.38
CA THR A 34 -3.88 -5.61 2.25
C THR A 34 -3.26 -4.41 1.52
N PHE A 35 -2.62 -3.48 2.24
CA PHE A 35 -1.92 -2.36 1.62
C PHE A 35 -0.71 -2.84 0.80
N LEU A 36 0.08 -3.79 1.33
CA LEU A 36 1.20 -4.39 0.61
C LEU A 36 0.72 -5.12 -0.65
N GLU A 37 -0.32 -5.95 -0.53
CA GLU A 37 -0.91 -6.67 -1.65
C GLU A 37 -1.44 -5.71 -2.74
N ALA A 38 -2.12 -4.63 -2.32
CA ALA A 38 -2.62 -3.61 -3.22
C ALA A 38 -1.48 -2.91 -3.99
N MET A 39 -0.40 -2.53 -3.31
CA MET A 39 0.77 -1.93 -3.96
C MET A 39 1.47 -2.90 -4.91
N HIS A 40 1.57 -4.19 -4.55
CA HIS A 40 2.14 -5.24 -5.41
C HIS A 40 1.29 -5.54 -6.65
N SER A 41 -0.02 -5.31 -6.59
CA SER A 41 -0.91 -5.49 -7.76
C SER A 41 -0.58 -4.54 -8.91
N GLY A 42 0.19 -3.48 -8.65
CA GLY A 42 0.51 -2.44 -9.63
C GLY A 42 -0.61 -1.40 -9.83
N VAL A 43 -1.77 -1.58 -9.23
CA VAL A 43 -2.87 -0.61 -9.26
C VAL A 43 -2.53 0.60 -8.40
N PRO A 44 -2.78 1.84 -8.87
CA PRO A 44 -2.59 3.04 -8.06
C PRO A 44 -3.24 2.92 -6.69
N THR A 45 -2.44 2.99 -5.63
CA THR A 45 -2.87 2.70 -4.27
C THR A 45 -2.62 3.89 -3.34
N ILE A 46 -3.60 4.20 -2.52
CA ILE A 46 -3.55 5.24 -1.50
C ILE A 46 -3.76 4.59 -0.13
N LEU A 47 -2.93 4.97 0.83
CA LEU A 47 -3.08 4.62 2.23
C LEU A 47 -3.59 5.83 3.01
N LEU A 48 -4.76 5.68 3.64
CA LEU A 48 -5.39 6.72 4.45
C LEU A 48 -5.57 6.24 5.88
N TYR A 49 -4.77 6.74 6.82
CA TYR A 49 -4.96 6.45 8.23
C TYR A 49 -4.37 7.54 9.13
N LYS A 50 -4.89 7.66 10.36
CA LYS A 50 -4.33 8.55 11.38
C LYS A 50 -3.16 7.87 12.07
N ARG A 51 -1.98 8.47 12.00
CA ARG A 51 -0.76 7.96 12.66
C ARG A 51 -0.94 7.78 14.18
N ASP A 52 -1.72 8.64 14.83
CA ASP A 52 -2.02 8.54 16.27
C ASP A 52 -2.85 7.28 16.64
N CYS A 53 -3.50 6.66 15.64
CA CYS A 53 -4.30 5.46 15.84
C CYS A 53 -3.54 4.16 15.53
N TRP A 54 -2.33 4.27 14.98
CA TRP A 54 -1.52 3.13 14.57
C TRP A 54 -0.05 3.42 14.79
N GLU A 55 0.49 2.82 15.84
CA GLU A 55 1.87 3.03 16.24
C GLU A 55 2.82 2.26 15.30
N THR A 56 3.76 2.95 14.70
CA THR A 56 4.82 2.37 13.89
C THR A 56 6.17 2.58 14.58
N ALA A 57 7.08 1.62 14.43
CA ALA A 57 8.43 1.77 14.98
C ALA A 57 9.15 2.97 14.34
N THR A 58 9.94 3.67 15.12
CA THR A 58 10.60 4.92 14.71
C THR A 58 11.54 4.76 13.52
N GLU A 59 12.10 3.56 13.34
CA GLU A 59 12.95 3.21 12.20
C GLU A 59 12.25 3.30 10.85
N PHE A 60 10.90 3.22 10.81
CA PHE A 60 10.13 3.37 9.58
C PHE A 60 9.68 4.80 9.28
N ASN A 61 10.04 5.79 10.12
CA ASN A 61 9.58 7.16 9.93
C ASN A 61 10.00 7.77 8.59
N ASP A 62 11.21 7.46 8.11
CA ASP A 62 11.71 7.99 6.83
C ASP A 62 10.95 7.37 5.66
N LEU A 63 10.63 6.07 5.70
CA LEU A 63 9.80 5.40 4.70
C LEU A 63 8.37 5.95 4.67
N ILE A 64 7.78 6.14 5.84
CA ILE A 64 6.44 6.73 5.96
C ILE A 64 6.44 8.13 5.36
N LYS A 65 7.46 8.94 5.68
CA LYS A 65 7.61 10.27 5.13
C LYS A 65 7.78 10.25 3.61
N ALA A 66 8.56 9.34 3.06
CA ALA A 66 8.71 9.19 1.62
C ALA A 66 7.36 8.90 0.92
N LEU A 67 6.51 8.04 1.52
CA LEU A 67 5.16 7.77 1.01
C LEU A 67 4.23 8.99 1.13
N GLU A 68 4.35 9.79 2.20
CA GLU A 68 3.61 11.06 2.37
C GLU A 68 4.04 12.08 1.30
N ASP A 69 5.34 12.25 1.08
CA ASP A 69 5.90 13.25 0.15
C ASP A 69 5.47 13.01 -1.32
N VAL A 70 5.17 11.76 -1.69
CA VAL A 70 4.69 11.40 -3.03
C VAL A 70 3.17 11.17 -3.12
N ASN A 71 2.43 11.50 -2.06
CA ASN A 71 0.98 11.37 -1.99
C ASN A 71 0.44 9.93 -2.08
N ILE A 72 1.22 8.95 -1.63
CA ILE A 72 0.73 7.58 -1.41
C ILE A 72 0.04 7.49 -0.04
N LEU A 73 0.56 8.17 0.99
CA LEU A 73 0.03 8.13 2.34
C LEU A 73 -0.57 9.48 2.74
N PHE A 74 -1.74 9.43 3.37
CA PHE A 74 -2.46 10.58 3.91
C PHE A 74 -2.98 10.30 5.31
N SER A 75 -2.96 11.33 6.17
CA SER A 75 -3.61 11.32 7.48
C SER A 75 -4.94 12.11 7.50
N ASP A 76 -5.18 12.93 6.47
CA ASP A 76 -6.39 13.76 6.33
C ASP A 76 -7.22 13.28 5.13
N PRO A 77 -8.50 12.87 5.35
CA PRO A 77 -9.35 12.37 4.28
C PRO A 77 -9.73 13.43 3.25
N VAL A 78 -9.76 14.73 3.62
CA VAL A 78 -10.08 15.80 2.66
C VAL A 78 -8.90 16.01 1.71
N VAL A 79 -7.67 15.97 2.22
CA VAL A 79 -6.47 16.06 1.39
C VAL A 79 -6.36 14.85 0.47
N ALA A 80 -6.60 13.64 0.98
CA ALA A 80 -6.62 12.42 0.18
C ALA A 80 -7.66 12.49 -0.95
N SER A 81 -8.89 12.92 -0.66
CA SER A 81 -9.96 13.03 -1.66
C SER A 81 -9.65 14.07 -2.73
N ASN A 82 -9.04 15.20 -2.37
CA ASN A 82 -8.60 16.21 -3.33
C ASN A 82 -7.51 15.65 -4.27
N HIS A 83 -6.54 14.90 -3.72
CA HIS A 83 -5.53 14.25 -4.54
C HIS A 83 -6.16 13.22 -5.49
N ILE A 84 -7.06 12.35 -5.00
CA ILE A 84 -7.79 11.37 -5.84
C ILE A 84 -8.49 12.09 -7.00
N ASN A 85 -9.20 13.18 -6.73
CA ASN A 85 -9.87 13.97 -7.77
C ASN A 85 -8.87 14.52 -8.81
N THR A 86 -7.69 14.93 -8.38
CA THR A 86 -6.65 15.46 -9.28
C THR A 86 -6.11 14.39 -10.23
N ILE A 87 -5.94 13.16 -9.74
CA ILE A 87 -5.36 12.06 -10.55
C ILE A 87 -6.43 11.21 -11.24
N TRP A 88 -7.73 11.46 -10.99
CA TRP A 88 -8.83 10.59 -11.39
C TRP A 88 -8.84 10.23 -12.88
N ASP A 89 -8.54 11.17 -13.75
CA ASP A 89 -8.58 10.93 -15.20
C ASP A 89 -7.48 9.99 -15.68
N ASN A 90 -6.29 10.07 -15.06
CA ASN A 90 -5.17 9.21 -15.40
C ASN A 90 -4.30 8.88 -14.17
N PRO A 91 -4.77 8.01 -13.26
CA PRO A 91 -4.03 7.69 -12.04
C PRO A 91 -2.73 6.94 -12.32
N ASN A 92 -2.65 6.19 -13.41
CA ASN A 92 -1.43 5.49 -13.82
C ASN A 92 -0.30 6.45 -14.19
N TYR A 93 -0.60 7.66 -14.66
CA TYR A 93 0.43 8.67 -14.89
C TYR A 93 1.12 9.05 -13.59
N TRP A 94 0.36 9.41 -12.55
CA TRP A 94 0.91 9.69 -11.22
C TRP A 94 1.67 8.48 -10.67
N TRP A 95 1.10 7.28 -10.77
CA TRP A 95 1.68 6.05 -10.24
C TRP A 95 3.02 5.68 -10.90
N SER A 96 3.27 6.15 -12.13
CA SER A 96 4.48 5.93 -12.91
C SER A 96 5.53 7.05 -12.79
N LEU A 97 5.24 8.12 -12.03
CA LEU A 97 6.24 9.18 -11.80
C LEU A 97 7.48 8.61 -11.11
N PRO A 98 8.70 9.01 -11.51
CA PRO A 98 9.93 8.46 -10.95
C PRO A 98 10.01 8.53 -9.43
N GLU A 99 9.58 9.64 -8.84
CA GLU A 99 9.54 9.83 -7.38
C GLU A 99 8.58 8.87 -6.67
N VAL A 100 7.43 8.58 -7.29
CA VAL A 100 6.43 7.63 -6.77
C VAL A 100 6.96 6.19 -6.88
N VAL A 101 7.60 5.85 -8.00
CA VAL A 101 8.24 4.55 -8.20
C VAL A 101 9.34 4.34 -7.18
N ASN A 102 10.25 5.30 -7.02
CA ASN A 102 11.36 5.20 -6.07
C ASN A 102 10.88 5.01 -4.62
N ALA A 103 9.88 5.78 -4.19
CA ALA A 103 9.33 5.65 -2.83
C ALA A 103 8.70 4.26 -2.59
N ARG A 104 8.04 3.69 -3.60
CA ARG A 104 7.48 2.33 -3.52
C ARG A 104 8.57 1.26 -3.47
N GLU A 105 9.60 1.37 -4.31
CA GLU A 105 10.72 0.43 -4.32
C GLU A 105 11.46 0.44 -2.98
N GLU A 106 11.75 1.61 -2.42
CA GLU A 106 12.37 1.74 -1.11
C GLU A 106 11.50 1.11 0.00
N PHE A 107 10.19 1.32 -0.06
CA PHE A 107 9.26 0.70 0.89
C PHE A 107 9.22 -0.82 0.74
N PHE A 108 9.21 -1.36 -0.46
CA PHE A 108 9.22 -2.80 -0.71
C PHE A 108 10.51 -3.47 -0.26
N ASP A 109 11.65 -2.82 -0.46
CA ASP A 109 12.95 -3.37 -0.05
C ASP A 109 13.01 -3.63 1.46
N GLN A 110 12.28 -2.85 2.26
CA GLN A 110 12.29 -2.98 3.72
C GLN A 110 11.06 -3.69 4.31
N CYS A 111 9.89 -3.52 3.71
CA CYS A 111 8.64 -3.94 4.33
C CYS A 111 7.87 -5.02 3.54
N GLY A 112 8.19 -5.24 2.29
CA GLY A 112 7.36 -6.10 1.44
C GLY A 112 8.12 -6.81 0.33
N ARG A 113 9.39 -7.11 0.53
CA ARG A 113 10.22 -7.77 -0.47
C ARG A 113 9.63 -9.12 -0.86
N VAL A 114 9.40 -9.30 -2.15
CA VAL A 114 9.03 -10.59 -2.76
C VAL A 114 10.24 -11.10 -3.51
N ASP A 115 10.62 -12.35 -3.24
CA ASP A 115 11.77 -13.00 -3.85
C ASP A 115 11.37 -14.41 -4.29
N ASP A 116 11.71 -14.80 -5.50
CA ASP A 116 11.36 -16.12 -6.07
C ASP A 116 12.00 -17.28 -5.28
N ASN A 117 13.12 -17.04 -4.61
CA ASN A 117 13.81 -18.02 -3.80
C ASN A 117 13.58 -17.85 -2.28
N TRP A 118 12.46 -17.23 -1.88
CA TRP A 118 12.12 -16.96 -0.48
C TRP A 118 12.19 -18.22 0.42
N LEU A 119 11.81 -19.37 -0.11
CA LEU A 119 11.81 -20.63 0.64
C LEU A 119 13.22 -21.08 1.03
N ASP A 120 14.18 -20.96 0.11
CA ASP A 120 15.58 -21.28 0.37
C ASP A 120 16.19 -20.28 1.36
N GLN A 121 15.91 -18.99 1.20
CA GLN A 121 16.36 -17.95 2.12
C GLN A 121 15.85 -18.18 3.55
N TRP A 122 14.57 -18.50 3.73
CA TRP A 122 14.03 -18.86 5.04
C TRP A 122 14.65 -20.15 5.61
N SER A 123 14.83 -21.15 4.76
CA SER A 123 15.48 -22.40 5.16
C SER A 123 16.91 -22.16 5.68
N ASP A 124 17.68 -21.35 4.99
CA ASP A 124 19.06 -21.04 5.38
C ASP A 124 19.09 -20.17 6.63
N PHE A 125 18.23 -19.16 6.74
CA PHE A 125 18.09 -18.38 7.97
C PHE A 125 17.79 -19.27 9.19
N PHE A 126 16.85 -20.19 9.11
CA PHE A 126 16.52 -21.07 10.22
C PHE A 126 17.66 -22.07 10.55
N LYS A 127 18.39 -22.57 9.54
CA LYS A 127 19.57 -23.41 9.78
C LYS A 127 20.63 -22.66 10.57
N GLU A 128 20.93 -21.41 10.22
CA GLU A 128 21.89 -20.57 10.93
C GLU A 128 21.49 -20.32 12.39
N GLN A 129 20.20 -20.12 12.66
CA GLN A 129 19.70 -19.92 14.03
C GLN A 129 19.76 -21.20 14.90
N LEU A 130 19.69 -22.38 14.28
CA LEU A 130 19.74 -23.67 15.00
C LEU A 130 21.18 -24.13 15.35
N ILE A 131 22.20 -23.52 14.74
CA ILE A 131 23.62 -23.85 14.96
C ILE A 131 24.26 -23.00 16.09
N ASN A 132 23.58 -21.93 16.49
CA ASN A 132 23.98 -21.07 17.62
C ASN A 132 23.17 -21.39 18.88
#